data_706fcaf091213f07018e92a02682d2e9
#
_entry.id   706fcaf091213f07018e92a02682d2e9
#
_cell.length_a   1.000
_cell.length_b   1.000
_cell.length_c   1.000
_cell.angle_alpha   90.00
_cell.angle_beta   90.00
_cell.angle_gamma   90.00
#
_symmetry.space_group_name_H-M   'P 1'
#
loop_
_entity.id
_entity.type
_entity.pdbx_description
1 polymer ?
#
loop_
_entity_poly.entity_id
_entity_poly.type
_entity_poly.pdbx_seq_one_letter_code
_entity_poly.pdbx_strand_id
1 'polypeptide(L)'
;MKLLLIAMSDSVHTARWISQIADQGWEIHLFPSKDVGLIHPQMAKVRAHVPLYGKRGCNRSVKIAGLSLGNDFLAKGISSALAKVARYRDFQVDRLLRVIRKVRPDVVHCLEIQHAGYLALEAKKRDGGKFPTLIVTNWGSDIFLFGRLPEHEARIRELMAASDFYSCECHRDVCLAQGYGFKGTVLPVFPNTGGFDLEAVARLRQPGPSSARRLIMLKGYQHWAGRALVGLRALERCADRLEGYRVAIYGASPEVALAAQLFAHSTGVATEIVAPNSPHEEILRRHGQARISLGLSISDGISTSLLEAMVMGAFPVQSWTACADEWIEDRVSGLLVPPEDPDVVEQAIRRALSDDALVDGAAQRNYRLAEQRLDQSSLKNKAVELYRAVLKEKSPPS
;
A
#
# COMPACT_ATOMS: atom_id res chain seq x y z
N MET A 1 21.60 10.37 11.95
CA MET A 1 20.22 10.89 11.78
C MET A 1 19.29 10.21 12.76
N LYS A 2 18.39 10.96 13.38
CA LYS A 2 17.27 10.46 14.19
C LYS A 2 15.98 10.69 13.44
N LEU A 3 15.24 9.63 13.18
CA LEU A 3 14.01 9.65 12.42
C LEU A 3 12.84 9.22 13.31
N LEU A 4 11.76 10.00 13.34
CA LEU A 4 10.51 9.63 13.98
C LEU A 4 9.45 9.41 12.90
N LEU A 5 9.07 8.16 12.70
CA LEU A 5 7.95 7.77 11.84
C LEU A 5 6.64 7.82 12.65
N ILE A 6 5.62 8.47 12.12
CA ILE A 6 4.25 8.38 12.62
C ILE A 6 3.49 7.50 11.63
N ALA A 7 3.14 6.28 12.03
CA ALA A 7 2.57 5.30 11.11
C ALA A 7 1.77 4.20 11.84
N MET A 8 1.01 3.41 11.10
CA MET A 8 0.32 2.24 11.65
C MET A 8 1.34 1.17 12.05
N SER A 9 1.40 0.85 13.33
CA SER A 9 2.40 -0.09 13.89
C SER A 9 2.16 -1.55 13.48
N ASP A 10 0.95 -1.90 13.08
CA ASP A 10 0.52 -3.23 12.64
C ASP A 10 0.51 -3.39 11.10
N SER A 11 0.91 -2.36 10.35
CA SER A 11 0.90 -2.37 8.89
C SER A 11 2.16 -3.02 8.29
N VAL A 12 1.95 -3.90 7.31
CA VAL A 12 3.03 -4.45 6.48
C VAL A 12 3.74 -3.37 5.65
N HIS A 13 3.02 -2.33 5.23
CA HIS A 13 3.60 -1.21 4.47
C HIS A 13 4.58 -0.42 5.33
N THR A 14 4.23 -0.14 6.60
CA THR A 14 5.15 0.49 7.56
C THR A 14 6.40 -0.37 7.78
N ALA A 15 6.23 -1.70 7.95
CA ALA A 15 7.35 -2.61 8.14
C ALA A 15 8.27 -2.65 6.91
N ARG A 16 7.69 -2.70 5.70
CA ARG A 16 8.44 -2.67 4.43
C ARG A 16 9.18 -1.35 4.25
N TRP A 17 8.55 -0.21 4.55
CA TRP A 17 9.23 1.10 4.50
C TRP A 17 10.43 1.14 5.44
N ILE A 18 10.27 0.74 6.71
CA ILE A 18 11.37 0.69 7.67
C ILE A 18 12.49 -0.25 7.21
N SER A 19 12.17 -1.40 6.63
CA SER A 19 13.18 -2.35 6.16
C SER A 19 14.13 -1.78 5.11
N GLN A 20 13.67 -0.84 4.28
CA GLN A 20 14.48 -0.17 3.26
C GLN A 20 15.58 0.73 3.85
N ILE A 21 15.37 1.24 5.07
CA ILE A 21 16.27 2.22 5.69
C ILE A 21 16.96 1.71 6.97
N ALA A 22 16.62 0.51 7.42
CA ALA A 22 17.00 -0.03 8.71
C ALA A 22 18.51 -0.38 8.86
N ASP A 23 19.25 -0.45 7.76
CA ASP A 23 20.70 -0.76 7.74
C ASP A 23 21.61 0.46 7.61
N GLN A 24 21.05 1.67 7.62
CA GLN A 24 21.81 2.91 7.48
C GLN A 24 22.49 3.40 8.78
N GLY A 25 22.38 2.65 9.87
CA GLY A 25 22.89 3.08 11.17
C GLY A 25 22.11 4.26 11.79
N TRP A 26 20.93 4.57 11.27
CA TRP A 26 20.06 5.64 11.79
C TRP A 26 19.29 5.20 13.03
N GLU A 27 19.02 6.14 13.93
CA GLU A 27 18.14 5.92 15.08
C GLU A 27 16.69 6.10 14.63
N ILE A 28 16.00 4.98 14.38
CA ILE A 28 14.63 4.96 13.87
C ILE A 28 13.66 4.76 15.01
N HIS A 29 12.72 5.69 15.15
CA HIS A 29 11.61 5.62 16.10
C HIS A 29 10.29 5.48 15.35
N LEU A 30 9.35 4.71 15.91
CA LEU A 30 7.99 4.57 15.42
C LEU A 30 7.01 5.04 16.50
N PHE A 31 6.18 6.01 16.17
CA PHE A 31 5.02 6.41 16.97
C PHE A 31 3.75 5.90 16.26
N PRO A 32 2.89 5.13 16.92
CA PRO A 32 1.69 4.60 16.27
C PRO A 32 0.70 5.72 15.96
N SER A 33 0.28 5.81 14.70
CA SER A 33 -0.77 6.74 14.26
C SER A 33 -2.13 6.35 14.82
N LYS A 34 -2.31 5.05 15.09
CA LYS A 34 -3.40 4.44 15.86
C LYS A 34 -2.82 3.54 16.92
N ASP A 35 -3.33 3.63 18.13
CA ASP A 35 -2.96 2.73 19.22
C ASP A 35 -3.81 1.44 19.13
N VAL A 36 -3.33 0.48 18.35
CA VAL A 36 -4.00 -0.82 18.13
C VAL A 36 -3.48 -1.94 19.03
N GLY A 37 -2.43 -1.67 19.81
CA GLY A 37 -1.82 -2.65 20.72
C GLY A 37 -1.03 -3.75 20.03
N LEU A 38 -0.75 -3.62 18.73
CA LEU A 38 -0.05 -4.60 17.91
C LEU A 38 1.16 -3.98 17.20
N ILE A 39 2.14 -4.82 16.92
CA ILE A 39 3.30 -4.48 16.08
C ILE A 39 3.43 -5.56 15.02
N HIS A 40 3.59 -5.16 13.75
CA HIS A 40 3.70 -6.10 12.63
C HIS A 40 4.91 -7.03 12.80
N PRO A 41 4.76 -8.35 12.55
CA PRO A 41 5.85 -9.33 12.77
C PRO A 41 7.14 -9.06 11.97
N GLN A 42 7.02 -8.48 10.77
CA GLN A 42 8.16 -8.10 9.93
C GLN A 42 8.85 -6.81 10.37
N MET A 43 8.34 -6.11 11.39
CA MET A 43 9.00 -4.93 11.93
C MET A 43 10.38 -5.27 12.50
N ALA A 44 11.40 -4.48 12.17
CA ALA A 44 12.77 -4.74 12.61
C ALA A 44 13.56 -3.44 12.84
N LYS A 45 14.58 -3.49 13.69
CA LYS A 45 15.58 -2.42 13.93
C LYS A 45 14.96 -1.03 14.20
N VAL A 46 13.88 -0.99 14.98
CA VAL A 46 13.14 0.23 15.32
C VAL A 46 12.83 0.30 16.81
N ARG A 47 12.73 1.51 17.36
CA ARG A 47 12.18 1.74 18.70
C ARG A 47 10.74 2.20 18.59
N ALA A 48 9.80 1.34 18.92
CA ALA A 48 8.36 1.61 18.86
C ALA A 48 7.84 2.20 20.18
N HIS A 49 7.15 3.34 20.11
CA HIS A 49 6.55 4.05 21.24
C HIS A 49 5.06 3.67 21.38
N VAL A 50 4.78 2.41 21.64
CA VAL A 50 3.41 1.87 21.75
C VAL A 50 3.01 1.83 23.22
N PRO A 51 1.93 2.53 23.66
CA PRO A 51 1.62 2.64 25.09
C PRO A 51 1.27 1.29 25.72
N LEU A 52 0.47 0.49 25.03
CA LEU A 52 0.08 -0.85 25.43
C LEU A 52 0.33 -1.79 24.25
N TYR A 53 0.90 -2.97 24.48
CA TYR A 53 1.09 -3.97 23.44
C TYR A 53 0.86 -5.38 23.96
N GLY A 54 0.51 -6.29 23.06
CA GLY A 54 0.24 -7.67 23.36
C GLY A 54 1.52 -8.52 23.45
N LYS A 55 1.53 -9.59 22.71
CA LYS A 55 2.68 -10.49 22.63
C LYS A 55 3.75 -9.89 21.74
N ARG A 56 5.00 -9.96 22.18
CA ARG A 56 6.15 -9.58 21.37
C ARG A 56 6.39 -10.64 20.28
N GLY A 57 5.59 -10.56 19.19
CA GLY A 57 5.71 -11.47 18.05
C GLY A 57 6.81 -11.09 17.06
N CYS A 58 7.57 -10.03 17.33
CA CYS A 58 8.47 -9.43 16.38
C CYS A 58 9.92 -9.85 16.58
N ASN A 59 10.71 -9.53 15.57
CA ASN A 59 12.15 -9.62 15.57
C ASN A 59 12.73 -9.04 16.88
N ARG A 60 13.72 -9.71 17.46
CA ARG A 60 14.42 -9.30 18.70
C ARG A 60 15.05 -7.89 18.59
N SER A 61 15.27 -7.39 17.39
CA SER A 61 15.80 -6.04 17.12
C SER A 61 14.81 -4.90 17.36
N VAL A 62 13.51 -5.18 17.58
CA VAL A 62 12.52 -4.17 17.92
C VAL A 62 12.56 -3.86 19.41
N LYS A 63 12.80 -2.59 19.77
CA LYS A 63 12.74 -2.10 21.15
C LYS A 63 11.37 -1.45 21.37
N ILE A 64 10.57 -1.94 22.31
CA ILE A 64 9.23 -1.39 22.56
C ILE A 64 9.27 -0.56 23.85
N ALA A 65 8.89 0.70 23.73
CA ALA A 65 8.65 1.61 24.86
C ALA A 65 7.14 1.63 25.14
N GLY A 66 6.70 0.83 26.13
CA GLY A 66 5.31 0.68 26.53
C GLY A 66 5.10 -0.47 27.50
N LEU A 67 3.86 -0.68 27.91
CA LEU A 67 3.46 -1.75 28.84
C LEU A 67 3.02 -2.99 28.05
N SER A 68 3.63 -4.14 28.34
CA SER A 68 3.22 -5.43 27.76
C SER A 68 2.05 -6.00 28.55
N LEU A 69 1.02 -6.43 27.83
CA LEU A 69 -0.12 -7.16 28.38
C LEU A 69 -0.01 -8.69 28.18
N GLY A 70 1.06 -9.14 27.49
CA GLY A 70 1.32 -10.56 27.25
C GLY A 70 0.33 -11.26 26.29
N ASN A 71 -0.73 -10.59 25.87
CA ASN A 71 -1.78 -11.14 25.01
C ASN A 71 -2.25 -10.11 23.98
N ASP A 72 -2.22 -10.47 22.71
CA ASP A 72 -2.58 -9.58 21.58
C ASP A 72 -4.06 -9.22 21.59
N PHE A 73 -4.93 -10.16 21.96
CA PHE A 73 -6.37 -9.93 22.00
C PHE A 73 -6.75 -8.91 23.10
N LEU A 74 -6.15 -9.06 24.29
CA LEU A 74 -6.33 -8.09 25.38
C LEU A 74 -5.79 -6.71 25.01
N ALA A 75 -4.58 -6.66 24.43
CA ALA A 75 -3.99 -5.39 24.03
C ALA A 75 -4.85 -4.67 22.98
N LYS A 76 -5.34 -5.39 21.97
CA LYS A 76 -6.24 -4.85 20.95
C LYS A 76 -7.56 -4.38 21.54
N GLY A 77 -8.18 -5.17 22.41
CA GLY A 77 -9.44 -4.83 23.06
C GLY A 77 -9.34 -3.57 23.92
N ILE A 78 -8.33 -3.49 24.80
CA ILE A 78 -8.10 -2.34 25.68
C ILE A 78 -7.74 -1.09 24.86
N SER A 79 -6.85 -1.21 23.86
CA SER A 79 -6.49 -0.09 22.99
C SER A 79 -7.70 0.45 22.21
N SER A 80 -8.56 -0.44 21.71
CA SER A 80 -9.80 -0.06 21.03
C SER A 80 -10.81 0.63 21.95
N ALA A 81 -10.91 0.19 23.20
CA ALA A 81 -11.77 0.82 24.20
C ALA A 81 -11.26 2.22 24.58
N LEU A 82 -9.95 2.35 24.82
CA LEU A 82 -9.31 3.63 25.14
C LEU A 82 -9.47 4.64 23.99
N ALA A 83 -9.34 4.21 22.74
CA ALA A 83 -9.50 5.08 21.57
C ALA A 83 -10.91 5.73 21.47
N LYS A 84 -11.92 5.18 22.16
CA LYS A 84 -13.30 5.72 22.21
C LYS A 84 -13.51 6.72 23.36
N VAL A 85 -12.52 6.88 24.24
CA VAL A 85 -12.62 7.82 25.36
C VAL A 85 -12.54 9.26 24.86
N ALA A 86 -13.41 10.13 25.35
CA ALA A 86 -13.35 11.56 25.07
C ALA A 86 -11.94 12.11 25.38
N ARG A 87 -11.43 12.98 24.49
CA ARG A 87 -10.07 13.55 24.56
C ARG A 87 -8.91 12.56 24.37
N TYR A 88 -9.17 11.33 23.90
CA TYR A 88 -8.07 10.40 23.60
C TYR A 88 -7.10 10.96 22.58
N ARG A 89 -7.62 11.70 21.60
CA ARG A 89 -6.79 12.37 20.58
C ARG A 89 -5.86 13.41 21.22
N ASP A 90 -6.33 14.19 22.17
CA ASP A 90 -5.49 15.16 22.91
C ASP A 90 -4.35 14.44 23.64
N PHE A 91 -4.65 13.34 24.32
CA PHE A 91 -3.65 12.51 24.97
C PHE A 91 -2.59 11.97 23.97
N GLN A 92 -3.00 11.53 22.77
CA GLN A 92 -2.06 11.10 21.74
C GLN A 92 -1.13 12.24 21.30
N VAL A 93 -1.67 13.44 21.09
CA VAL A 93 -0.89 14.64 20.72
C VAL A 93 0.14 14.97 21.79
N ASP A 94 -0.28 15.00 23.05
CA ASP A 94 0.63 15.31 24.18
C ASP A 94 1.71 14.23 24.35
N ARG A 95 1.36 12.97 24.09
CA ARG A 95 2.32 11.86 24.09
C ARG A 95 3.32 12.00 22.95
N LEU A 96 2.85 12.35 21.73
CA LEU A 96 3.71 12.59 20.58
C LEU A 96 4.70 13.73 20.86
N LEU A 97 4.23 14.85 21.41
CA LEU A 97 5.09 15.99 21.78
C LEU A 97 6.15 15.61 22.83
N ARG A 98 5.78 14.80 23.83
CA ARG A 98 6.75 14.27 24.80
C ARG A 98 7.81 13.39 24.14
N VAL A 99 7.42 12.56 23.17
CA VAL A 99 8.37 11.74 22.41
C VAL A 99 9.27 12.61 21.55
N ILE A 100 8.75 13.59 20.82
CA ILE A 100 9.53 14.54 20.02
C ILE A 100 10.56 15.28 20.88
N ARG A 101 10.16 15.83 22.02
CA ARG A 101 11.06 16.53 22.96
C ARG A 101 12.16 15.63 23.54
N LYS A 102 11.83 14.36 23.81
CA LYS A 102 12.77 13.37 24.33
C LYS A 102 13.75 12.87 23.29
N VAL A 103 13.26 12.53 22.10
CA VAL A 103 14.05 11.95 20.99
C VAL A 103 14.83 13.04 20.28
N ARG A 104 14.25 14.22 20.10
CA ARG A 104 14.76 15.33 19.28
C ARG A 104 15.09 14.83 17.87
N PRO A 105 14.09 14.34 17.13
CA PRO A 105 14.34 13.82 15.79
C PRO A 105 14.73 14.92 14.83
N ASP A 106 15.60 14.61 13.88
CA ASP A 106 15.94 15.50 12.76
C ASP A 106 14.75 15.66 11.82
N VAL A 107 13.98 14.59 11.68
CA VAL A 107 12.82 14.49 10.77
C VAL A 107 11.67 13.74 11.45
N VAL A 108 10.47 14.28 11.31
CA VAL A 108 9.20 13.58 11.56
C VAL A 108 8.59 13.22 10.21
N HIS A 109 8.30 11.95 9.99
CA HIS A 109 7.73 11.47 8.74
C HIS A 109 6.41 10.73 8.98
N CYS A 110 5.33 11.27 8.42
CA CYS A 110 3.99 10.68 8.48
C CYS A 110 3.78 9.75 7.31
N LEU A 111 3.50 8.47 7.58
CA LEU A 111 3.11 7.50 6.57
C LEU A 111 1.59 7.34 6.61
N GLU A 112 0.89 8.08 5.80
CA GLU A 112 -0.54 8.31 5.57
C GLU A 112 -1.08 9.61 6.20
N ILE A 113 -2.17 10.12 5.65
CA ILE A 113 -2.70 11.45 5.96
C ILE A 113 -3.66 11.44 7.16
N GLN A 114 -4.73 10.60 7.12
CA GLN A 114 -5.88 10.74 8.03
C GLN A 114 -5.56 10.51 9.51
N HIS A 115 -4.63 9.62 9.81
CA HIS A 115 -4.25 9.33 11.19
C HIS A 115 -2.89 9.93 11.53
N ALA A 116 -1.84 9.61 10.74
CA ALA A 116 -0.49 10.10 11.01
C ALA A 116 -0.33 11.59 10.71
N GLY A 117 -0.73 12.02 9.52
CA GLY A 117 -0.65 13.41 9.09
C GLY A 117 -1.45 14.34 10.01
N TYR A 118 -2.71 14.01 10.27
CA TYR A 118 -3.54 14.84 11.16
C TYR A 118 -3.02 14.87 12.61
N LEU A 119 -2.41 13.78 13.10
CA LEU A 119 -1.79 13.76 14.41
C LEU A 119 -0.57 14.70 14.48
N ALA A 120 0.27 14.65 13.44
CA ALA A 120 1.42 15.55 13.33
C ALA A 120 1.01 17.01 13.20
N LEU A 121 -0.03 17.31 12.43
CA LEU A 121 -0.58 18.67 12.27
C LEU A 121 -1.02 19.25 13.61
N GLU A 122 -1.80 18.49 14.40
CA GLU A 122 -2.25 18.92 15.72
C GLU A 122 -1.08 19.11 16.68
N ALA A 123 -0.09 18.23 16.64
CA ALA A 123 1.14 18.37 17.44
C ALA A 123 1.95 19.60 17.01
N LYS A 124 2.12 19.85 15.70
CA LYS A 124 2.83 21.02 15.17
C LYS A 124 2.16 22.33 15.59
N LYS A 125 0.81 22.40 15.54
CA LYS A 125 0.05 23.55 16.02
C LYS A 125 0.27 23.84 17.52
N ARG A 126 0.33 22.79 18.36
CA ARG A 126 0.54 22.94 19.82
C ARG A 126 2.00 23.23 20.21
N ASP A 127 2.95 22.87 19.37
CA ASP A 127 4.38 23.04 19.70
C ASP A 127 4.89 24.47 19.53
N GLY A 128 4.13 25.36 18.90
CA GLY A 128 4.43 26.79 18.83
C GLY A 128 5.68 27.15 17.99
N GLY A 129 6.00 26.37 16.95
CA GLY A 129 7.04 26.73 15.97
C GLY A 129 8.38 26.04 16.15
N LYS A 130 8.52 25.10 17.08
CA LYS A 130 9.74 24.29 17.30
C LYS A 130 9.66 22.86 16.72
N PHE A 131 8.62 22.58 15.91
CA PHE A 131 8.41 21.26 15.37
C PHE A 131 9.53 20.88 14.37
N PRO A 132 10.01 19.63 14.40
CA PRO A 132 11.03 19.17 13.45
C PRO A 132 10.51 19.20 12.00
N THR A 133 11.40 19.03 11.03
CA THR A 133 11.00 18.89 9.62
C THR A 133 9.94 17.85 9.45
N LEU A 134 8.87 18.21 8.76
CA LEU A 134 7.72 17.35 8.53
C LEU A 134 7.68 16.87 7.09
N ILE A 135 7.83 15.56 6.93
CA ILE A 135 7.52 14.86 5.67
C ILE A 135 6.15 14.23 5.79
N VAL A 136 5.33 14.40 4.77
CA VAL A 136 4.04 13.69 4.65
C VAL A 136 4.06 12.82 3.42
N THR A 137 3.82 11.52 3.61
CA THR A 137 3.60 10.55 2.54
C THR A 137 2.13 10.14 2.51
N ASN A 138 1.53 10.11 1.34
CA ASN A 138 0.22 9.50 1.13
C ASN A 138 0.36 8.14 0.41
N TRP A 139 -0.66 7.31 0.56
CA TRP A 139 -0.75 6.00 -0.10
C TRP A 139 -1.90 5.94 -1.12
N GLY A 140 -2.26 7.10 -1.68
CA GLY A 140 -3.23 7.29 -2.75
C GLY A 140 -4.62 7.65 -2.24
N SER A 141 -5.36 6.72 -1.68
CA SER A 141 -6.74 6.96 -1.24
C SER A 141 -6.88 8.10 -0.24
N ASP A 142 -5.90 8.29 0.60
CA ASP A 142 -5.86 9.31 1.64
C ASP A 142 -5.83 10.75 1.10
N ILE A 143 -5.42 10.97 -0.14
CA ILE A 143 -5.56 12.26 -0.83
C ILE A 143 -6.58 12.19 -1.97
N PHE A 144 -6.55 11.14 -2.79
CA PHE A 144 -7.40 11.04 -3.98
C PHE A 144 -8.89 10.82 -3.63
N LEU A 145 -9.20 9.94 -2.68
CA LEU A 145 -10.58 9.68 -2.27
C LEU A 145 -11.02 10.64 -1.16
N PHE A 146 -10.27 10.66 -0.04
CA PHE A 146 -10.65 11.44 1.12
C PHE A 146 -10.55 12.95 0.88
N GLY A 147 -9.66 13.41 -0.01
CA GLY A 147 -9.59 14.83 -0.39
C GLY A 147 -10.87 15.38 -1.04
N ARG A 148 -11.73 14.50 -1.59
CA ARG A 148 -13.03 14.86 -2.17
C ARG A 148 -14.18 14.88 -1.16
N LEU A 149 -13.92 14.49 0.09
CA LEU A 149 -14.90 14.47 1.16
C LEU A 149 -14.79 15.78 1.96
N PRO A 150 -15.87 16.55 2.12
CA PRO A 150 -15.84 17.86 2.77
C PRO A 150 -15.23 17.85 4.17
N GLU A 151 -15.48 16.79 4.95
CA GLU A 151 -14.94 16.63 6.30
C GLU A 151 -13.42 16.46 6.35
N HIS A 152 -12.80 16.06 5.24
CA HIS A 152 -11.35 15.85 5.14
C HIS A 152 -10.63 16.97 4.39
N GLU A 153 -11.29 17.62 3.41
CA GLU A 153 -10.66 18.58 2.53
C GLU A 153 -9.94 19.70 3.29
N ALA A 154 -10.63 20.36 4.21
CA ALA A 154 -10.05 21.46 4.99
C ALA A 154 -8.80 21.03 5.77
N ARG A 155 -8.84 19.86 6.40
CA ARG A 155 -7.68 19.33 7.16
C ARG A 155 -6.53 18.91 6.26
N ILE A 156 -6.81 18.38 5.06
CA ILE A 156 -5.78 18.06 4.07
C ILE A 156 -5.10 19.34 3.62
N ARG A 157 -5.85 20.41 3.32
CA ARG A 157 -5.27 21.72 2.96
C ARG A 157 -4.38 22.28 4.06
N GLU A 158 -4.82 22.22 5.30
CA GLU A 158 -4.00 22.66 6.44
C GLU A 158 -2.71 21.83 6.58
N LEU A 159 -2.81 20.50 6.42
CA LEU A 159 -1.65 19.62 6.50
C LEU A 159 -0.66 19.89 5.37
N MET A 160 -1.16 20.03 4.13
CA MET A 160 -0.33 20.36 2.98
C MET A 160 0.41 21.69 3.16
N ALA A 161 -0.28 22.73 3.64
CA ALA A 161 0.33 24.02 3.92
C ALA A 161 1.35 23.98 5.08
N ALA A 162 1.20 23.05 6.03
CA ALA A 162 2.08 22.88 7.17
C ALA A 162 3.27 21.94 6.92
N SER A 163 3.31 21.23 5.80
CA SER A 163 4.33 20.23 5.49
C SER A 163 5.52 20.85 4.76
N ASP A 164 6.72 20.43 5.13
CA ASP A 164 7.96 20.89 4.50
C ASP A 164 8.27 20.07 3.23
N PHE A 165 8.01 18.76 3.29
CA PHE A 165 8.24 17.81 2.21
C PHE A 165 7.03 16.93 1.99
N TYR A 166 6.81 16.53 0.72
CA TYR A 166 5.75 15.62 0.34
C TYR A 166 6.29 14.46 -0.48
N SER A 167 5.81 13.27 -0.20
CA SER A 167 6.16 12.02 -0.91
C SER A 167 4.90 11.24 -1.27
N CYS A 168 4.90 10.60 -2.43
CA CYS A 168 3.80 9.77 -2.91
C CYS A 168 4.29 8.72 -3.91
N GLU A 169 3.37 7.86 -4.35
CA GLU A 169 3.67 6.74 -5.24
C GLU A 169 3.33 7.02 -6.71
N CYS A 170 2.62 8.12 -7.00
CA CYS A 170 2.18 8.47 -8.36
C CYS A 170 2.13 10.00 -8.58
N HIS A 171 2.28 10.43 -9.84
CA HIS A 171 2.30 11.85 -10.21
C HIS A 171 0.94 12.54 -10.07
N ARG A 172 -0.17 11.80 -10.23
CA ARG A 172 -1.53 12.32 -9.92
C ARG A 172 -1.57 12.93 -8.53
N ASP A 173 -0.98 12.24 -7.54
CA ASP A 173 -1.04 12.65 -6.14
C ASP A 173 -0.14 13.86 -5.85
N VAL A 174 0.94 14.08 -6.63
CA VAL A 174 1.70 15.33 -6.61
C VAL A 174 0.82 16.51 -7.01
N CYS A 175 0.10 16.37 -8.14
CA CYS A 175 -0.82 17.42 -8.61
C CYS A 175 -1.92 17.71 -7.59
N LEU A 176 -2.46 16.68 -6.94
CA LEU A 176 -3.47 16.85 -5.90
C LEU A 176 -2.90 17.57 -4.67
N ALA A 177 -1.72 17.20 -4.19
CA ALA A 177 -1.10 17.87 -3.05
C ALA A 177 -0.87 19.37 -3.32
N GLN A 178 -0.38 19.70 -4.51
CA GLN A 178 -0.23 21.09 -4.97
C GLN A 178 -1.58 21.81 -5.04
N GLY A 179 -2.63 21.17 -5.58
CA GLY A 179 -3.99 21.68 -5.62
C GLY A 179 -4.61 21.90 -4.23
N TYR A 180 -4.20 21.12 -3.23
CA TYR A 180 -4.56 21.32 -1.82
C TYR A 180 -3.64 22.32 -1.08
N GLY A 181 -2.72 22.99 -1.79
CA GLY A 181 -1.94 24.09 -1.25
C GLY A 181 -0.56 23.71 -0.72
N PHE A 182 -0.02 22.54 -1.09
CA PHE A 182 1.36 22.19 -0.80
C PHE A 182 2.32 23.13 -1.56
N LYS A 183 3.30 23.68 -0.83
CA LYS A 183 4.30 24.63 -1.38
C LYS A 183 5.75 24.23 -1.07
N GLY A 184 5.95 23.13 -0.33
CA GLY A 184 7.27 22.62 0.02
C GLY A 184 7.92 21.86 -1.12
N THR A 185 8.93 21.06 -0.79
CA THR A 185 9.69 20.26 -1.75
C THR A 185 9.01 18.91 -2.00
N VAL A 186 8.67 18.60 -3.26
CA VAL A 186 8.20 17.27 -3.66
C VAL A 186 9.40 16.33 -3.75
N LEU A 187 9.33 15.23 -3.02
CA LEU A 187 10.33 14.17 -3.03
C LEU A 187 10.13 13.23 -4.24
N PRO A 188 11.12 12.41 -4.61
CA PRO A 188 10.99 11.50 -5.74
C PRO A 188 9.78 10.58 -5.62
N VAL A 189 9.05 10.40 -6.73
CA VAL A 189 7.88 9.52 -6.83
C VAL A 189 8.33 8.10 -7.12
N PHE A 190 8.01 7.17 -6.24
CA PHE A 190 8.30 5.74 -6.42
C PHE A 190 7.43 4.88 -5.48
N PRO A 191 7.25 3.57 -5.77
CA PRO A 191 6.48 2.68 -4.90
C PRO A 191 7.09 2.54 -3.50
N ASN A 192 6.32 2.88 -2.47
CA ASN A 192 6.74 2.82 -1.07
C ASN A 192 6.94 1.38 -0.56
N THR A 193 6.40 0.40 -1.27
CA THR A 193 6.45 -1.03 -0.90
C THR A 193 7.83 -1.68 -1.05
N GLY A 194 8.81 -1.01 -1.70
CA GLY A 194 10.20 -1.42 -1.72
C GLY A 194 10.61 -2.37 -2.85
N GLY A 195 9.75 -2.55 -3.86
CA GLY A 195 10.07 -3.35 -5.06
C GLY A 195 10.22 -4.85 -4.81
N PHE A 196 10.91 -5.51 -5.74
CA PHE A 196 11.05 -6.96 -5.75
C PHE A 196 12.51 -7.36 -5.97
N ASP A 197 12.92 -8.46 -5.35
CA ASP A 197 14.10 -9.22 -5.79
C ASP A 197 13.74 -9.90 -7.11
N LEU A 198 14.13 -9.28 -8.23
CA LEU A 198 13.70 -9.70 -9.57
C LEU A 198 14.23 -11.08 -9.95
N GLU A 199 15.40 -11.49 -9.43
CA GLU A 199 15.92 -12.83 -9.66
C GLU A 199 15.12 -13.89 -8.90
N ALA A 200 14.78 -13.61 -7.63
CA ALA A 200 13.98 -14.51 -6.81
C ALA A 200 12.56 -14.67 -7.39
N VAL A 201 11.89 -13.58 -7.78
CA VAL A 201 10.54 -13.65 -8.34
C VAL A 201 10.50 -14.30 -9.74
N ALA A 202 11.57 -14.15 -10.54
CA ALA A 202 11.66 -14.81 -11.85
C ALA A 202 11.59 -16.35 -11.73
N ARG A 203 12.14 -16.92 -10.66
CA ARG A 203 12.11 -18.37 -10.37
C ARG A 203 10.72 -18.90 -10.01
N LEU A 204 9.80 -18.01 -9.64
CA LEU A 204 8.42 -18.37 -9.26
C LEU A 204 7.46 -18.40 -10.46
N ARG A 205 7.90 -17.91 -11.63
CA ARG A 205 7.07 -17.88 -12.84
C ARG A 205 6.91 -19.27 -13.43
N GLN A 206 5.70 -19.56 -13.90
CA GLN A 206 5.46 -20.73 -14.72
C GLN A 206 6.22 -20.55 -16.05
N PRO A 207 7.01 -21.55 -16.49
CA PRO A 207 7.64 -21.53 -17.80
C PRO A 207 6.65 -21.41 -18.96
N GLY A 208 7.09 -20.86 -20.06
CA GLY A 208 6.29 -20.70 -21.28
C GLY A 208 5.52 -19.38 -21.35
N PRO A 209 4.75 -19.17 -22.43
CA PRO A 209 4.04 -17.92 -22.67
C PRO A 209 2.88 -17.73 -21.66
N SER A 210 2.60 -16.49 -21.32
CA SER A 210 1.52 -16.15 -20.38
C SER A 210 0.15 -16.50 -20.93
N SER A 211 -0.03 -16.49 -22.25
CA SER A 211 -1.24 -16.92 -22.95
C SER A 211 -1.59 -18.41 -22.75
N ALA A 212 -0.60 -19.27 -22.52
CA ALA A 212 -0.84 -20.70 -22.24
C ALA A 212 -1.34 -20.98 -20.83
N ARG A 213 -1.28 -20.01 -19.91
CA ARG A 213 -1.68 -20.16 -18.52
C ARG A 213 -3.22 -20.22 -18.41
N ARG A 214 -3.73 -20.95 -17.39
CA ARG A 214 -5.18 -21.20 -17.19
C ARG A 214 -5.66 -20.78 -15.82
N LEU A 215 -5.02 -19.75 -15.22
CA LEU A 215 -5.42 -19.15 -13.95
C LEU A 215 -5.80 -17.67 -14.17
N ILE A 216 -6.86 -17.23 -13.52
CA ILE A 216 -7.23 -15.82 -13.38
C ILE A 216 -7.10 -15.47 -11.89
N MET A 217 -6.29 -14.45 -11.60
CA MET A 217 -6.19 -13.89 -10.25
C MET A 217 -7.17 -12.73 -10.11
N LEU A 218 -7.97 -12.73 -9.04
CA LEU A 218 -8.85 -11.62 -8.67
C LEU A 218 -8.46 -11.07 -7.30
N LYS A 219 -8.19 -9.75 -7.23
CA LYS A 219 -8.06 -9.04 -5.95
C LYS A 219 -9.42 -8.93 -5.27
N GLY A 220 -9.61 -9.68 -4.20
CA GLY A 220 -10.92 -9.91 -3.56
C GLY A 220 -11.38 -8.81 -2.59
N TYR A 221 -10.83 -7.59 -2.68
CA TYR A 221 -11.23 -6.48 -1.83
C TYR A 221 -12.62 -5.97 -2.21
N GLN A 222 -13.53 -6.00 -1.24
CA GLN A 222 -14.86 -5.41 -1.33
C GLN A 222 -15.11 -4.59 -0.07
N HIS A 223 -14.77 -3.32 -0.10
CA HIS A 223 -14.93 -2.37 0.98
C HIS A 223 -15.12 -0.97 0.38
N TRP A 224 -14.87 0.09 1.14
CA TRP A 224 -15.04 1.46 0.65
C TRP A 224 -14.27 1.76 -0.67
N ALA A 225 -13.13 1.09 -0.96
CA ALA A 225 -12.38 1.28 -2.21
C ALA A 225 -12.52 0.11 -3.19
N GLY A 226 -12.42 -1.15 -2.74
CA GLY A 226 -12.42 -2.34 -3.61
C GLY A 226 -13.76 -2.63 -4.27
N ARG A 227 -13.72 -3.27 -5.45
CA ARG A 227 -14.90 -3.62 -6.28
C ARG A 227 -14.82 -5.05 -6.80
N ALA A 228 -14.43 -6.00 -5.96
CA ALA A 228 -14.26 -7.41 -6.37
C ALA A 228 -15.55 -8.05 -6.86
N LEU A 229 -16.72 -7.67 -6.32
CA LEU A 229 -18.02 -8.19 -6.78
C LEU A 229 -18.31 -7.82 -8.23
N VAL A 230 -17.87 -6.65 -8.69
CA VAL A 230 -17.94 -6.27 -10.12
C VAL A 230 -17.10 -7.21 -10.97
N GLY A 231 -15.90 -7.54 -10.50
CA GLY A 231 -15.01 -8.49 -11.16
C GLY A 231 -15.61 -9.90 -11.25
N LEU A 232 -16.22 -10.40 -10.17
CA LEU A 232 -16.93 -11.69 -10.18
C LEU A 232 -18.11 -11.67 -11.14
N ARG A 233 -18.89 -10.58 -11.17
CA ARG A 233 -20.01 -10.47 -12.11
C ARG A 233 -19.56 -10.47 -13.56
N ALA A 234 -18.45 -9.80 -13.88
CA ALA A 234 -17.87 -9.83 -15.22
C ALA A 234 -17.34 -11.21 -15.59
N LEU A 235 -16.69 -11.92 -14.66
CA LEU A 235 -16.24 -13.31 -14.86
C LEU A 235 -17.43 -14.26 -15.08
N GLU A 236 -18.52 -14.11 -14.35
CA GLU A 236 -19.73 -14.89 -14.53
C GLU A 236 -20.30 -14.77 -15.96
N ARG A 237 -20.28 -13.56 -16.52
CA ARG A 237 -20.70 -13.32 -17.91
C ARG A 237 -19.74 -13.88 -18.95
N CYS A 238 -18.48 -14.14 -18.57
CA CYS A 238 -17.46 -14.79 -19.40
C CYS A 238 -17.45 -16.32 -19.24
N ALA A 239 -18.38 -16.93 -18.53
CA ALA A 239 -18.36 -18.37 -18.21
C ALA A 239 -18.22 -19.26 -19.47
N ASP A 240 -18.79 -18.84 -20.61
CA ASP A 240 -18.66 -19.48 -21.92
C ASP A 240 -17.21 -19.56 -22.46
N ARG A 241 -16.29 -18.79 -21.89
CA ARG A 241 -14.87 -18.71 -22.27
C ARG A 241 -13.93 -19.23 -21.19
N LEU A 242 -14.46 -19.70 -20.07
CA LEU A 242 -13.66 -20.11 -18.92
C LEU A 242 -13.48 -21.63 -18.79
N GLU A 243 -13.83 -22.39 -19.81
CA GLU A 243 -13.54 -23.83 -19.84
C GLU A 243 -12.04 -24.10 -19.65
N GLY A 244 -11.70 -24.96 -18.69
CA GLY A 244 -10.31 -25.27 -18.33
C GLY A 244 -9.57 -24.19 -17.53
N TYR A 245 -10.20 -23.05 -17.27
CA TYR A 245 -9.65 -22.01 -16.37
C TYR A 245 -10.02 -22.26 -14.92
N ARG A 246 -9.20 -21.68 -14.04
CA ARG A 246 -9.48 -21.56 -12.58
C ARG A 246 -9.46 -20.09 -12.20
N VAL A 247 -10.22 -19.72 -11.17
CA VAL A 247 -10.20 -18.38 -10.57
C VAL A 247 -9.68 -18.48 -9.16
N ALA A 248 -8.61 -17.76 -8.85
CA ALA A 248 -8.06 -17.63 -7.49
C ALA A 248 -8.30 -16.22 -6.96
N ILE A 249 -8.96 -16.13 -5.80
CA ILE A 249 -9.33 -14.85 -5.18
C ILE A 249 -8.53 -14.68 -3.91
N TYR A 250 -7.69 -13.65 -3.85
CA TYR A 250 -6.87 -13.34 -2.67
C TYR A 250 -7.32 -12.05 -1.99
N GLY A 251 -7.12 -11.99 -0.67
CA GLY A 251 -7.61 -10.87 0.13
C GLY A 251 -9.13 -10.73 0.10
N ALA A 252 -9.86 -11.85 -0.05
CA ALA A 252 -11.32 -11.83 -0.16
C ALA A 252 -11.98 -11.35 1.13
N SER A 253 -12.86 -10.35 1.02
CA SER A 253 -13.78 -10.00 2.09
C SER A 253 -14.89 -11.05 2.21
N PRO A 254 -15.58 -11.15 3.35
CA PRO A 254 -16.60 -12.21 3.59
C PRO A 254 -17.66 -12.30 2.49
N GLU A 255 -18.17 -11.17 2.01
CA GLU A 255 -19.18 -11.09 0.94
C GLU A 255 -18.64 -11.59 -0.40
N VAL A 256 -17.36 -11.37 -0.69
CA VAL A 256 -16.70 -11.89 -1.89
C VAL A 256 -16.51 -13.40 -1.80
N ALA A 257 -16.15 -13.92 -0.62
CA ALA A 257 -16.02 -15.35 -0.41
C ALA A 257 -17.36 -16.09 -0.63
N LEU A 258 -18.48 -15.50 -0.18
CA LEU A 258 -19.81 -16.03 -0.44
C LEU A 258 -20.17 -15.95 -1.94
N ALA A 259 -19.96 -14.80 -2.57
CA ALA A 259 -20.24 -14.61 -3.99
C ALA A 259 -19.40 -15.55 -4.87
N ALA A 260 -18.15 -15.85 -4.48
CA ALA A 260 -17.30 -16.80 -5.17
C ALA A 260 -17.84 -18.24 -5.15
N GLN A 261 -18.47 -18.66 -4.04
CA GLN A 261 -19.13 -19.97 -3.96
C GLN A 261 -20.35 -20.04 -4.90
N LEU A 262 -21.15 -18.97 -4.94
CA LEU A 262 -22.30 -18.88 -5.87
C LEU A 262 -21.81 -18.88 -7.32
N PHE A 263 -20.77 -18.12 -7.65
CA PHE A 263 -20.14 -18.11 -8.97
C PHE A 263 -19.67 -19.52 -9.38
N ALA A 264 -18.93 -20.21 -8.51
CA ALA A 264 -18.47 -21.58 -8.81
C ALA A 264 -19.64 -22.55 -9.05
N HIS A 265 -20.70 -22.43 -8.24
CA HIS A 265 -21.89 -23.28 -8.37
C HIS A 265 -22.65 -23.00 -9.67
N SER A 266 -22.86 -21.73 -10.02
CA SER A 266 -23.66 -21.35 -11.21
C SER A 266 -22.94 -21.58 -12.53
N THR A 267 -21.62 -21.43 -12.55
CA THR A 267 -20.81 -21.49 -13.79
C THR A 267 -20.03 -22.79 -13.98
N GLY A 268 -19.84 -23.58 -12.91
CA GLY A 268 -18.96 -24.76 -12.92
C GLY A 268 -17.46 -24.42 -12.96
N VAL A 269 -17.09 -23.14 -12.95
CA VAL A 269 -15.67 -22.70 -12.98
C VAL A 269 -14.99 -22.99 -11.66
N ALA A 270 -13.88 -23.72 -11.69
CA ALA A 270 -13.09 -24.02 -10.50
C ALA A 270 -12.59 -22.72 -9.84
N THR A 271 -13.04 -22.49 -8.60
CA THR A 271 -12.80 -21.25 -7.87
C THR A 271 -12.23 -21.54 -6.50
N GLU A 272 -11.19 -20.80 -6.10
CA GLU A 272 -10.56 -20.94 -4.79
C GLU A 272 -10.41 -19.59 -4.11
N ILE A 273 -10.58 -19.57 -2.78
CA ILE A 273 -10.21 -18.43 -1.93
C ILE A 273 -8.83 -18.71 -1.36
N VAL A 274 -7.88 -17.84 -1.67
CA VAL A 274 -6.53 -17.90 -1.12
C VAL A 274 -6.58 -17.55 0.36
N ALA A 275 -5.99 -18.38 1.21
CA ALA A 275 -6.03 -18.17 2.65
C ALA A 275 -5.44 -16.80 3.04
N PRO A 276 -6.07 -16.05 3.97
CA PRO A 276 -5.64 -14.69 4.33
C PRO A 276 -4.19 -14.60 4.85
N ASN A 277 -3.68 -15.68 5.44
CA ASN A 277 -2.32 -15.76 5.99
C ASN A 277 -1.31 -16.42 5.04
N SER A 278 -1.66 -16.58 3.76
CA SER A 278 -0.73 -17.13 2.77
C SER A 278 0.53 -16.26 2.69
N PRO A 279 1.71 -16.87 2.62
CA PRO A 279 2.95 -16.15 2.40
C PRO A 279 2.88 -15.32 1.11
N HIS A 280 3.53 -14.15 1.10
CA HIS A 280 3.57 -13.28 -0.08
C HIS A 280 4.13 -13.99 -1.32
N GLU A 281 5.12 -14.87 -1.12
CA GLU A 281 5.69 -15.72 -2.19
C GLU A 281 4.63 -16.59 -2.87
N GLU A 282 3.63 -17.10 -2.12
CA GLU A 282 2.54 -17.88 -2.69
C GLU A 282 1.63 -17.01 -3.58
N ILE A 283 1.37 -15.77 -3.19
CA ILE A 283 0.62 -14.81 -4.03
C ILE A 283 1.40 -14.52 -5.32
N LEU A 284 2.70 -14.29 -5.23
CA LEU A 284 3.56 -14.10 -6.40
C LEU A 284 3.55 -15.34 -7.32
N ARG A 285 3.71 -16.55 -6.76
CA ARG A 285 3.68 -17.80 -7.53
C ARG A 285 2.36 -17.95 -8.29
N ARG A 286 1.22 -17.60 -7.67
CA ARG A 286 -0.10 -17.63 -8.33
C ARG A 286 -0.19 -16.60 -9.45
N HIS A 287 0.31 -15.37 -9.26
CA HIS A 287 0.44 -14.42 -10.36
C HIS A 287 1.34 -14.98 -11.48
N GLY A 288 2.40 -15.72 -11.14
CA GLY A 288 3.26 -16.40 -12.10
C GLY A 288 2.59 -17.52 -12.90
N GLN A 289 1.49 -18.06 -12.40
CA GLN A 289 0.64 -19.07 -13.06
C GLN A 289 -0.58 -18.44 -13.74
N ALA A 290 -0.83 -17.17 -13.52
CA ALA A 290 -2.02 -16.50 -14.03
C ALA A 290 -1.81 -15.97 -15.46
N ARG A 291 -2.84 -16.15 -16.30
CA ARG A 291 -2.99 -15.44 -17.56
C ARG A 291 -3.41 -13.99 -17.32
N ILE A 292 -4.41 -13.79 -16.44
CA ILE A 292 -5.02 -12.49 -16.16
C ILE A 292 -4.89 -12.19 -14.66
N SER A 293 -4.57 -10.94 -14.33
CA SER A 293 -4.69 -10.38 -12.99
C SER A 293 -5.70 -9.24 -13.01
N LEU A 294 -6.83 -9.45 -12.31
CA LEU A 294 -7.94 -8.51 -12.24
C LEU A 294 -7.92 -7.76 -10.91
N GLY A 295 -7.78 -6.44 -10.97
CA GLY A 295 -7.77 -5.55 -9.79
C GLY A 295 -8.67 -4.33 -9.98
N LEU A 296 -9.81 -4.30 -9.28
CA LEU A 296 -10.80 -3.23 -9.36
C LEU A 296 -10.89 -2.45 -8.06
N SER A 297 -10.68 -1.13 -8.15
CA SER A 297 -10.73 -0.23 -7.02
C SER A 297 -11.11 1.17 -7.47
N ILE A 298 -11.96 1.88 -6.71
CA ILE A 298 -12.30 3.29 -7.00
C ILE A 298 -11.18 4.25 -6.56
N SER A 299 -10.21 3.76 -5.83
CA SER A 299 -9.10 4.58 -5.31
C SER A 299 -7.94 3.72 -4.84
N ASP A 300 -6.75 4.10 -5.26
CA ASP A 300 -5.46 3.62 -4.75
C ASP A 300 -4.38 4.64 -5.17
N GLY A 301 -3.17 4.55 -4.62
CA GLY A 301 -1.96 5.16 -5.17
C GLY A 301 -1.49 4.32 -6.34
N ILE A 302 -0.62 3.36 -6.05
CA ILE A 302 -0.34 2.27 -6.98
C ILE A 302 -0.68 0.92 -6.35
N SER A 303 -1.49 0.14 -7.06
CA SER A 303 -1.87 -1.18 -6.55
C SER A 303 -0.67 -2.13 -6.55
N THR A 304 -0.26 -2.60 -5.36
CA THR A 304 0.80 -3.62 -5.26
C THR A 304 0.48 -4.84 -6.12
N SER A 305 -0.79 -5.22 -6.24
CA SER A 305 -1.21 -6.34 -7.09
C SER A 305 -0.98 -6.11 -8.58
N LEU A 306 -1.02 -4.86 -9.07
CA LEU A 306 -0.60 -4.54 -10.44
C LEU A 306 0.90 -4.79 -10.59
N LEU A 307 1.70 -4.29 -9.65
CA LEU A 307 3.16 -4.48 -9.69
C LEU A 307 3.54 -5.96 -9.61
N GLU A 308 2.85 -6.75 -8.79
CA GLU A 308 3.00 -8.20 -8.70
C GLU A 308 2.64 -8.88 -10.04
N ALA A 309 1.54 -8.51 -10.67
CA ALA A 309 1.16 -9.02 -11.98
C ALA A 309 2.22 -8.72 -13.04
N MET A 310 2.75 -7.50 -13.08
CA MET A 310 3.78 -7.07 -14.03
C MET A 310 5.06 -7.89 -13.89
N VAL A 311 5.59 -8.02 -12.66
CA VAL A 311 6.84 -8.79 -12.43
C VAL A 311 6.65 -10.27 -12.65
N MET A 312 5.43 -10.81 -12.53
CA MET A 312 5.12 -12.23 -12.69
C MET A 312 4.59 -12.57 -14.09
N GLY A 313 4.39 -11.57 -14.96
CA GLY A 313 3.94 -11.73 -16.33
C GLY A 313 2.46 -12.07 -16.49
N ALA A 314 1.64 -11.87 -15.48
CA ALA A 314 0.18 -11.92 -15.62
C ALA A 314 -0.32 -10.68 -16.36
N PHE A 315 -1.29 -10.84 -17.27
CA PHE A 315 -1.85 -9.72 -18.01
C PHE A 315 -2.77 -8.88 -17.10
N PRO A 316 -2.46 -7.59 -16.86
CA PRO A 316 -3.25 -6.77 -15.95
C PRO A 316 -4.52 -6.24 -16.60
N VAL A 317 -5.66 -6.44 -15.92
CA VAL A 317 -6.92 -5.72 -16.13
C VAL A 317 -7.16 -4.90 -14.87
N GLN A 318 -6.98 -3.60 -14.94
CA GLN A 318 -6.90 -2.72 -13.77
C GLN A 318 -7.80 -1.51 -13.91
N SER A 319 -8.31 -1.03 -12.78
CA SER A 319 -9.01 0.24 -12.78
C SER A 319 -8.06 1.44 -12.94
N TRP A 320 -8.43 2.40 -13.78
CA TRP A 320 -7.64 3.64 -13.99
C TRP A 320 -7.57 4.54 -12.74
N THR A 321 -8.49 4.39 -11.80
CA THR A 321 -8.57 5.14 -10.54
C THR A 321 -7.46 4.83 -9.53
N ALA A 322 -6.58 3.88 -9.84
CA ALA A 322 -5.46 3.45 -9.01
C ALA A 322 -4.09 3.77 -9.65
N CYS A 323 -3.99 4.88 -10.40
CA CYS A 323 -2.78 5.31 -11.13
C CYS A 323 -2.13 4.20 -11.97
N ALA A 324 -2.94 3.26 -12.46
CA ALA A 324 -2.43 2.16 -13.28
C ALA A 324 -1.92 2.64 -14.64
N ASP A 325 -2.43 3.78 -15.13
CA ASP A 325 -2.02 4.49 -16.35
C ASP A 325 -0.58 5.04 -16.28
N GLU A 326 -0.01 5.19 -15.09
CA GLU A 326 1.41 5.53 -14.94
C GLU A 326 2.35 4.30 -15.10
N TRP A 327 1.79 3.10 -15.20
CA TRP A 327 2.51 1.83 -15.23
C TRP A 327 2.21 0.96 -16.44
N ILE A 328 0.96 1.00 -16.94
CA ILE A 328 0.54 0.25 -18.10
C ILE A 328 -0.08 1.18 -19.14
N GLU A 329 0.21 0.90 -20.41
CA GLU A 329 -0.41 1.52 -21.56
C GLU A 329 -1.65 0.73 -21.95
N ASP A 330 -2.81 1.40 -21.97
CA ASP A 330 -4.07 0.74 -22.31
C ASP A 330 -4.01 0.07 -23.67
N ARG A 331 -4.52 -1.16 -23.74
CA ARG A 331 -4.55 -2.01 -24.94
C ARG A 331 -3.19 -2.40 -25.51
N VAL A 332 -2.09 -2.13 -24.83
CA VAL A 332 -0.73 -2.47 -25.24
C VAL A 332 -0.04 -3.33 -24.18
N SER A 333 -0.03 -2.91 -22.93
CA SER A 333 0.61 -3.65 -21.84
C SER A 333 -0.34 -4.03 -20.71
N GLY A 334 -1.63 -3.73 -20.87
CA GLY A 334 -2.74 -4.08 -20.00
C GLY A 334 -4.03 -3.50 -20.53
N LEU A 335 -5.11 -3.64 -19.75
CA LEU A 335 -6.40 -2.99 -20.02
C LEU A 335 -6.83 -2.15 -18.83
N LEU A 336 -7.13 -0.88 -19.10
CA LEU A 336 -7.64 0.07 -18.12
C LEU A 336 -9.18 0.11 -18.21
N VAL A 337 -9.83 -0.11 -17.08
CA VAL A 337 -11.29 -0.22 -16.99
C VAL A 337 -11.88 0.68 -15.90
N PRO A 338 -13.15 1.12 -16.04
CA PRO A 338 -13.88 1.69 -14.93
C PRO A 338 -14.10 0.61 -13.86
N PRO A 339 -13.90 0.91 -12.56
CA PRO A 339 -13.98 -0.11 -11.51
C PRO A 339 -15.41 -0.61 -11.23
N GLU A 340 -16.43 0.12 -11.67
CA GLU A 340 -17.83 -0.10 -11.30
C GLU A 340 -18.72 -0.51 -12.48
N ASP A 341 -18.13 -0.71 -13.68
CA ASP A 341 -18.85 -1.12 -14.88
C ASP A 341 -18.52 -2.57 -15.26
N PRO A 342 -19.38 -3.54 -14.93
CA PRO A 342 -19.15 -4.94 -15.24
C PRO A 342 -19.16 -5.25 -16.74
N ASP A 343 -19.80 -4.41 -17.58
CA ASP A 343 -19.87 -4.65 -19.03
C ASP A 343 -18.52 -4.35 -19.68
N VAL A 344 -17.87 -3.25 -19.29
CA VAL A 344 -16.53 -2.91 -19.77
C VAL A 344 -15.47 -3.89 -19.23
N VAL A 345 -15.61 -4.30 -17.95
CA VAL A 345 -14.72 -5.32 -17.35
C VAL A 345 -14.86 -6.66 -18.06
N GLU A 346 -16.10 -7.10 -18.41
CA GLU A 346 -16.36 -8.31 -19.20
C GLU A 346 -15.63 -8.24 -20.56
N GLN A 347 -15.80 -7.14 -21.30
CA GLN A 347 -15.16 -6.96 -22.60
C GLN A 347 -13.62 -7.04 -22.49
N ALA A 348 -13.05 -6.44 -21.45
CA ALA A 348 -11.62 -6.51 -21.17
C ALA A 348 -11.16 -7.96 -20.89
N ILE A 349 -11.91 -8.72 -20.07
CA ILE A 349 -11.61 -10.12 -19.79
C ILE A 349 -11.72 -10.94 -21.08
N ARG A 350 -12.79 -10.80 -21.86
CA ARG A 350 -12.97 -11.53 -23.13
C ARG A 350 -11.82 -11.26 -24.09
N ARG A 351 -11.37 -10.00 -24.22
CA ARG A 351 -10.22 -9.63 -25.04
C ARG A 351 -8.94 -10.32 -24.54
N ALA A 352 -8.65 -10.24 -23.22
CA ALA A 352 -7.48 -10.89 -22.65
C ALA A 352 -7.49 -12.43 -22.77
N LEU A 353 -8.68 -13.05 -22.89
CA LEU A 353 -8.85 -14.49 -23.10
C LEU A 353 -8.64 -14.88 -24.57
N SER A 354 -8.89 -13.99 -25.53
CA SER A 354 -8.86 -14.30 -26.98
C SER A 354 -7.62 -13.77 -27.72
N ASP A 355 -6.85 -12.83 -27.14
CA ASP A 355 -5.73 -12.17 -27.79
C ASP A 355 -4.40 -12.60 -27.13
N ASP A 356 -3.86 -13.74 -27.59
CA ASP A 356 -2.61 -14.29 -27.06
C ASP A 356 -1.42 -13.37 -27.34
N ALA A 357 -1.37 -12.73 -28.51
CA ALA A 357 -0.29 -11.82 -28.89
C ALA A 357 -0.23 -10.60 -27.98
N LEU A 358 -1.41 -10.04 -27.62
CA LEU A 358 -1.51 -8.94 -26.67
C LEU A 358 -1.00 -9.38 -25.29
N VAL A 359 -1.44 -10.54 -24.79
CA VAL A 359 -1.07 -11.05 -23.45
C VAL A 359 0.43 -11.30 -23.34
N ASP A 360 1.03 -11.96 -24.33
CA ASP A 360 2.46 -12.28 -24.32
C ASP A 360 3.34 -11.05 -24.56
N GLY A 361 2.92 -10.16 -25.45
CA GLY A 361 3.59 -8.88 -25.68
C GLY A 361 3.57 -7.98 -24.47
N ALA A 362 2.43 -7.92 -23.75
CA ALA A 362 2.29 -7.18 -22.51
C ALA A 362 3.21 -7.73 -21.41
N ALA A 363 3.27 -9.05 -21.23
CA ALA A 363 4.14 -9.68 -20.24
C ALA A 363 5.61 -9.28 -20.41
N GLN A 364 6.10 -9.24 -21.65
CA GLN A 364 7.47 -8.82 -21.95
C GLN A 364 7.71 -7.33 -21.67
N ARG A 365 6.77 -6.46 -22.09
CA ARG A 365 6.87 -5.00 -21.87
C ARG A 365 6.84 -4.66 -20.38
N ASN A 366 5.89 -5.24 -19.65
CA ASN A 366 5.72 -5.03 -18.22
C ASN A 366 6.94 -5.50 -17.44
N TYR A 367 7.56 -6.61 -17.85
CA TYR A 367 8.76 -7.08 -17.19
C TYR A 367 9.95 -6.14 -17.39
N ARG A 368 10.17 -5.64 -18.61
CA ARG A 368 11.22 -4.64 -18.87
C ARG A 368 11.01 -3.35 -18.06
N LEU A 369 9.76 -2.91 -17.93
CA LEU A 369 9.45 -1.75 -17.08
C LEU A 369 9.69 -2.04 -15.60
N ALA A 370 9.38 -3.27 -15.16
CA ALA A 370 9.65 -3.72 -13.79
C ALA A 370 11.16 -3.77 -13.49
N GLU A 371 12.00 -4.23 -14.42
CA GLU A 371 13.46 -4.19 -14.28
C GLU A 371 13.98 -2.77 -14.08
N GLN A 372 13.40 -1.79 -14.74
CA GLN A 372 13.80 -0.38 -14.63
C GLN A 372 13.30 0.31 -13.36
N ARG A 373 12.11 -0.05 -12.88
CA ARG A 373 11.39 0.74 -11.86
C ARG A 373 11.13 -0.01 -10.56
N LEU A 374 11.22 -1.34 -10.52
CA LEU A 374 10.80 -2.17 -9.38
C LEU A 374 11.91 -3.02 -8.77
N ASP A 375 13.16 -2.85 -9.20
CA ASP A 375 14.30 -3.49 -8.55
C ASP A 375 14.40 -3.06 -7.09
N GLN A 376 14.45 -4.01 -6.16
CA GLN A 376 14.46 -3.79 -4.72
C GLN A 376 15.65 -2.95 -4.26
N SER A 377 16.84 -3.19 -4.81
CA SER A 377 18.05 -2.49 -4.42
C SER A 377 18.00 -1.03 -4.87
N SER A 378 17.49 -0.79 -6.08
CA SER A 378 17.27 0.55 -6.62
C SER A 378 16.27 1.35 -5.78
N LEU A 379 15.12 0.76 -5.43
CA LEU A 379 14.10 1.43 -4.61
C LEU A 379 14.57 1.68 -3.18
N LYS A 380 15.32 0.74 -2.59
CA LYS A 380 15.98 0.94 -1.31
C LYS A 380 16.92 2.15 -1.33
N ASN A 381 17.74 2.28 -2.38
CA ASN A 381 18.62 3.42 -2.54
C ASN A 381 17.82 4.73 -2.65
N LYS A 382 16.73 4.75 -3.42
CA LYS A 382 15.83 5.92 -3.50
C LYS A 382 15.24 6.30 -2.15
N ALA A 383 14.80 5.32 -1.34
CA ALA A 383 14.29 5.58 0.01
C ALA A 383 15.35 6.17 0.95
N VAL A 384 16.62 5.73 0.83
CA VAL A 384 17.73 6.29 1.61
C VAL A 384 18.06 7.71 1.14
N GLU A 385 18.17 7.93 -0.17
CA GLU A 385 18.48 9.25 -0.74
C GLU A 385 17.38 10.27 -0.46
N LEU A 386 16.12 9.87 -0.36
CA LEU A 386 15.02 10.72 0.07
C LEU A 386 15.36 11.44 1.39
N TYR A 387 15.78 10.70 2.41
CA TYR A 387 16.13 11.33 3.70
C TYR A 387 17.44 12.11 3.66
N ARG A 388 18.41 11.68 2.85
CA ARG A 388 19.66 12.44 2.67
C ARG A 388 19.41 13.79 2.00
N ALA A 389 18.52 13.84 1.01
CA ALA A 389 18.12 15.08 0.36
C ALA A 389 17.47 16.06 1.34
N VAL A 390 16.53 15.57 2.17
CA VAL A 390 15.86 16.36 3.21
C VAL A 390 16.87 16.98 4.18
N LEU A 391 17.92 16.26 4.57
CA LEU A 391 18.95 16.79 5.47
C LEU A 391 19.86 17.83 4.79
N LYS A 392 20.21 17.63 3.51
CA LYS A 392 21.04 18.58 2.76
C LYS A 392 20.35 19.93 2.57
N GLU A 393 19.07 19.94 2.29
CA GLU A 393 18.29 21.18 2.09
C GLU A 393 18.17 22.01 3.38
N LYS A 394 18.38 21.38 4.55
CA LYS A 394 18.40 22.03 5.86
C LYS A 394 19.76 22.61 6.27
N SER A 395 20.83 22.11 5.70
CA SER A 395 22.16 22.64 6.00
C SER A 395 22.27 24.00 5.33
N PRO A 396 22.62 25.09 6.08
CA PRO A 396 22.85 26.39 5.45
C PRO A 396 23.94 26.22 4.36
N PRO A 397 23.84 26.97 3.25
CA PRO A 397 24.89 26.94 2.24
C PRO A 397 26.22 27.27 2.91
N SER A 398 27.19 26.38 2.75
CA SER A 398 28.57 26.53 3.25
C SER A 398 29.28 27.69 2.61
#